data_3265d86e48cd2051708f6e7e686aa7d3
#
_entry.id   3265d86e48cd2051708f6e7e686aa7d3
#
_cell.length_a   1.000
_cell.length_b   1.000
_cell.length_c   1.000
_cell.angle_alpha   90.00
_cell.angle_beta   90.00
_cell.angle_gamma   90.00
#
_symmetry.space_group_name_H-M   'P 1'
#
loop_
_entity.id
_entity.type
_entity.pdbx_description
1 polymer ?
#
loop_
_entity_poly.entity_id
_entity_poly.type
_entity_poly.pdbx_seq_one_letter_code
_entity_poly.pdbx_strand_id
1 'polypeptide(L)'
;MHFAYPPRKSSNPPPFLPRSSRITALRRNRLKLAALACLSIIFLFWLFSGSKTKSSPKRVITGTPPVVIVTAFDEKSVGSEFIRNAKANRREYAKLNGYKVHLVSASDYDLNGSPLSWAKVPAMRHAMAKYPNAKFFWYLDQNSLIMNPSLKIDDYVLSARKLETNMIKDLPVVPPDSIIKTFSHLKGDDVSFVLTQDKEGLSSGSFIIRNGDWAEFFLDTWFDPLYRSYNFQKAEAHALEHIVQWHPTILSKLAIVPQRLINAYSNNKVGAQYEDNDIVVRFPGCANPGELQCEEESKRFLPKWQQAFKNA
;
A
#
# COMPACT_ATOMS: atom_id res chain seq x y z
N MET A 1 -81.85 -60.22 4.55
CA MET A 1 -81.73 -59.38 3.33
C MET A 1 -80.24 -59.30 2.94
N HIS A 2 -79.90 -60.07 1.85
CA HIS A 2 -78.51 -60.03 1.37
C HIS A 2 -78.45 -59.02 0.23
N PHE A 3 -77.65 -58.02 0.40
CA PHE A 3 -77.32 -57.07 -0.66
C PHE A 3 -76.27 -57.69 -1.55
N ALA A 4 -76.57 -57.95 -2.81
CA ALA A 4 -75.61 -58.38 -3.80
C ALA A 4 -74.70 -57.23 -4.19
N TYR A 5 -73.42 -57.49 -4.08
CA TYR A 5 -72.39 -56.53 -4.63
C TYR A 5 -72.49 -56.51 -6.16
N PRO A 6 -72.41 -55.36 -6.80
CA PRO A 6 -72.35 -55.26 -8.23
C PRO A 6 -71.06 -55.90 -8.78
N PRO A 7 -71.09 -56.49 -9.97
CA PRO A 7 -69.92 -57.16 -10.53
C PRO A 7 -68.79 -56.17 -10.81
N ARG A 8 -67.58 -56.54 -10.36
CA ARG A 8 -66.38 -55.77 -10.67
C ARG A 8 -66.23 -55.63 -12.18
N LYS A 9 -66.21 -54.42 -12.74
CA LYS A 9 -65.74 -54.15 -14.09
C LYS A 9 -64.35 -54.72 -14.23
N SER A 10 -64.08 -55.60 -15.15
CA SER A 10 -62.76 -56.10 -15.49
C SER A 10 -61.88 -54.90 -15.90
N SER A 11 -60.86 -54.60 -15.11
CA SER A 11 -59.88 -53.67 -15.52
C SER A 11 -58.99 -54.30 -16.61
N ASN A 12 -59.29 -54.05 -17.85
CA ASN A 12 -58.29 -54.27 -18.89
C ASN A 12 -57.06 -53.42 -18.56
N PRO A 13 -55.83 -53.96 -18.52
CA PRO A 13 -54.64 -53.18 -18.35
C PRO A 13 -54.62 -52.12 -19.44
N PRO A 14 -54.21 -50.86 -19.07
CA PRO A 14 -54.14 -49.80 -20.09
C PRO A 14 -53.23 -50.24 -21.24
N PRO A 15 -53.58 -49.87 -22.48
CA PRO A 15 -52.79 -50.24 -23.63
C PRO A 15 -51.35 -49.76 -23.44
N PHE A 16 -50.42 -50.70 -23.70
CA PHE A 16 -48.99 -50.37 -23.65
C PHE A 16 -48.75 -49.19 -24.59
N LEU A 17 -48.49 -47.98 -24.00
CA LEU A 17 -48.02 -46.90 -24.81
C LEU A 17 -46.64 -47.28 -25.37
N PRO A 18 -46.42 -47.20 -26.68
CA PRO A 18 -45.12 -47.52 -27.25
C PRO A 18 -44.07 -46.57 -26.63
N ARG A 19 -43.07 -47.18 -26.02
CA ARG A 19 -41.92 -46.47 -25.46
C ARG A 19 -41.40 -45.50 -26.51
N SER A 20 -41.42 -44.22 -26.18
CA SER A 20 -41.22 -43.14 -27.12
C SER A 20 -40.03 -43.41 -28.07
N SER A 21 -40.27 -43.29 -29.35
CA SER A 21 -39.29 -43.42 -30.40
C SER A 21 -38.12 -42.48 -30.35
N ARG A 22 -38.14 -41.56 -29.42
CA ARG A 22 -37.05 -40.57 -29.16
C ARG A 22 -35.72 -41.20 -28.73
N ILE A 23 -35.75 -42.27 -27.92
CA ILE A 23 -34.52 -42.97 -27.52
C ILE A 23 -33.90 -43.79 -28.66
N THR A 24 -34.73 -44.35 -29.51
CA THR A 24 -34.27 -45.08 -30.68
C THR A 24 -33.76 -44.18 -31.80
N ALA A 25 -34.34 -42.98 -31.96
CA ALA A 25 -33.81 -41.96 -32.87
C ALA A 25 -32.43 -41.42 -32.44
N LEU A 26 -32.22 -41.27 -31.13
CA LEU A 26 -30.92 -40.87 -30.55
C LEU A 26 -29.84 -41.96 -30.76
N ARG A 27 -30.20 -43.26 -30.65
CA ARG A 27 -29.25 -44.36 -30.91
C ARG A 27 -28.86 -44.46 -32.38
N ARG A 28 -29.75 -44.10 -33.29
CA ARG A 28 -29.53 -44.16 -34.76
C ARG A 28 -28.60 -43.04 -35.26
N ASN A 29 -28.42 -41.99 -34.48
CA ASN A 29 -27.57 -40.85 -34.84
C ASN A 29 -26.30 -40.70 -33.92
N ARG A 30 -25.73 -41.84 -33.50
CA ARG A 30 -24.52 -41.86 -32.64
C ARG A 30 -23.36 -41.00 -33.18
N LEU A 31 -23.18 -41.00 -34.49
CA LEU A 31 -22.18 -40.19 -35.19
C LEU A 31 -22.47 -38.67 -35.06
N LYS A 32 -23.74 -38.26 -35.17
CA LYS A 32 -24.14 -36.85 -35.03
C LYS A 32 -24.04 -36.38 -33.58
N LEU A 33 -24.34 -37.25 -32.61
CA LEU A 33 -24.19 -36.97 -31.19
C LEU A 33 -22.70 -36.86 -30.78
N ALA A 34 -21.86 -37.74 -31.32
CA ALA A 34 -20.42 -37.69 -31.12
C ALA A 34 -19.81 -36.40 -31.73
N ALA A 35 -20.24 -36.02 -32.93
CA ALA A 35 -19.81 -34.76 -33.56
C ALA A 35 -20.25 -33.54 -32.78
N LEU A 36 -21.47 -33.50 -32.23
CA LEU A 36 -21.95 -32.41 -31.38
C LEU A 36 -21.19 -32.34 -30.04
N ALA A 37 -20.89 -33.49 -29.45
CA ALA A 37 -20.07 -33.54 -28.22
C ALA A 37 -18.63 -33.06 -28.49
N CYS A 38 -18.02 -33.47 -29.60
CA CYS A 38 -16.70 -32.98 -30.00
C CYS A 38 -16.71 -31.46 -30.28
N LEU A 39 -17.72 -30.95 -30.97
CA LEU A 39 -17.86 -29.53 -31.22
C LEU A 39 -18.06 -28.71 -29.90
N SER A 40 -18.87 -29.24 -28.97
CA SER A 40 -19.05 -28.58 -27.68
C SER A 40 -17.77 -28.61 -26.83
N ILE A 41 -16.97 -29.67 -26.85
CA ILE A 41 -15.67 -29.77 -26.20
C ILE A 41 -14.67 -28.80 -26.85
N ILE A 42 -14.62 -28.74 -28.18
CA ILE A 42 -13.76 -27.78 -28.91
C ILE A 42 -14.18 -26.34 -28.60
N PHE A 43 -15.48 -26.05 -28.55
CA PHE A 43 -16.02 -24.75 -28.22
C PHE A 43 -15.68 -24.34 -26.75
N LEU A 44 -15.84 -25.26 -25.81
CA LEU A 44 -15.43 -25.06 -24.44
C LEU A 44 -13.90 -24.85 -24.34
N PHE A 45 -13.12 -25.67 -25.03
CA PHE A 45 -11.67 -25.49 -25.08
C PHE A 45 -11.29 -24.16 -25.70
N TRP A 46 -12.00 -23.68 -26.73
CA TRP A 46 -11.80 -22.36 -27.32
C TRP A 46 -12.21 -21.24 -26.39
N LEU A 47 -13.31 -21.35 -25.63
CA LEU A 47 -13.73 -20.42 -24.62
C LEU A 47 -12.72 -20.33 -23.45
N PHE A 48 -12.16 -21.45 -23.03
CA PHE A 48 -11.18 -21.51 -21.95
C PHE A 48 -9.72 -21.34 -22.41
N SER A 49 -9.42 -21.59 -23.66
CA SER A 49 -8.10 -21.32 -24.27
C SER A 49 -7.97 -19.89 -24.78
N GLY A 50 -9.03 -19.14 -24.82
CA GLY A 50 -9.10 -17.77 -25.30
C GLY A 50 -8.81 -16.77 -24.20
N SER A 51 -7.63 -16.64 -23.78
CA SER A 51 -6.77 -15.48 -23.65
C SER A 51 -5.51 -15.93 -22.95
N LYS A 52 -4.50 -16.26 -23.74
CA LYS A 52 -3.15 -15.93 -23.29
C LYS A 52 -3.21 -14.43 -23.08
N THR A 53 -3.55 -14.00 -21.86
CA THR A 53 -3.18 -12.68 -21.38
C THR A 53 -1.72 -12.57 -21.76
N LYS A 54 -1.41 -11.76 -22.77
CA LYS A 54 -0.02 -11.35 -23.02
C LYS A 54 0.42 -10.83 -21.68
N SER A 55 1.21 -11.61 -20.95
CA SER A 55 1.85 -11.15 -19.75
C SER A 55 2.55 -9.88 -20.17
N SER A 56 2.10 -8.73 -19.67
CA SER A 56 2.79 -7.48 -19.90
C SER A 56 4.27 -7.75 -19.62
N PRO A 57 5.18 -7.29 -20.47
CA PRO A 57 6.60 -7.57 -20.25
C PRO A 57 6.92 -7.16 -18.81
N LYS A 58 7.42 -8.12 -18.03
CA LYS A 58 7.70 -7.91 -16.61
C LYS A 58 8.63 -6.72 -16.50
N ARG A 59 8.16 -5.63 -15.90
CA ARG A 59 8.88 -4.36 -15.79
C ARG A 59 10.20 -4.62 -15.05
N VAL A 60 11.31 -4.45 -15.74
CA VAL A 60 12.64 -4.60 -15.15
C VAL A 60 12.98 -3.27 -14.46
N ILE A 61 12.98 -3.27 -13.14
CA ILE A 61 13.38 -2.11 -12.33
C ILE A 61 14.91 -2.11 -12.28
N THR A 62 15.54 -1.15 -12.94
CA THR A 62 17.01 -1.04 -13.01
C THR A 62 17.62 -0.54 -11.69
N GLY A 63 16.83 0.06 -10.82
CA GLY A 63 17.28 0.62 -9.55
C GLY A 63 17.93 2.01 -9.69
N THR A 64 17.69 2.70 -10.80
CA THR A 64 18.23 4.03 -11.03
C THR A 64 17.11 5.05 -11.26
N PRO A 65 16.97 6.07 -10.40
CA PRO A 65 17.75 6.34 -9.19
C PRO A 65 17.50 5.33 -8.07
N PRO A 66 18.43 5.14 -7.11
CA PRO A 66 18.19 4.22 -6.00
C PRO A 66 17.02 4.65 -5.12
N VAL A 67 16.86 5.94 -4.86
CA VAL A 67 15.77 6.50 -4.06
C VAL A 67 15.17 7.74 -4.73
N VAL A 68 13.86 7.88 -4.62
CA VAL A 68 13.12 9.13 -4.92
C VAL A 68 12.47 9.61 -3.62
N ILE A 69 12.80 10.82 -3.19
CA ILE A 69 12.18 11.46 -2.02
C ILE A 69 10.91 12.16 -2.50
N VAL A 70 9.78 11.83 -1.87
CA VAL A 70 8.46 12.37 -2.21
C VAL A 70 7.94 13.21 -1.06
N THR A 71 7.49 14.43 -1.35
CA THR A 71 6.79 15.28 -0.38
C THR A 71 5.65 16.02 -1.07
N ALA A 72 4.45 15.95 -0.48
CA ALA A 72 3.31 16.77 -0.84
C ALA A 72 3.22 17.95 0.15
N PHE A 73 3.26 19.18 -0.36
CA PHE A 73 3.22 20.40 0.45
C PHE A 73 1.81 20.98 0.49
N ASP A 74 1.30 21.27 1.68
CA ASP A 74 0.16 22.15 1.88
C ASP A 74 0.66 23.57 2.18
N GLU A 75 0.70 24.39 1.15
CA GLU A 75 1.26 25.74 1.23
C GLU A 75 0.44 26.69 2.11
N LYS A 76 -0.79 26.28 2.49
CA LYS A 76 -1.67 27.08 3.35
C LYS A 76 -1.53 26.78 4.84
N SER A 77 -1.12 25.55 5.19
CA SER A 77 -1.02 25.11 6.59
C SER A 77 0.36 25.35 7.22
N VAL A 78 1.38 25.58 6.38
CA VAL A 78 2.78 25.69 6.82
C VAL A 78 3.38 26.99 6.29
N GLY A 79 4.17 27.67 7.09
CA GLY A 79 4.81 28.94 6.71
C GLY A 79 5.69 28.80 5.45
N SER A 80 5.67 29.83 4.61
CA SER A 80 6.37 29.83 3.31
C SER A 80 7.88 29.68 3.45
N GLU A 81 8.46 30.23 4.51
CA GLU A 81 9.88 30.12 4.82
C GLU A 81 10.27 28.70 5.17
N PHE A 82 9.48 28.04 6.02
CA PHE A 82 9.71 26.64 6.38
C PHE A 82 9.61 25.74 5.13
N ILE A 83 8.61 25.92 4.27
CA ILE A 83 8.47 25.18 3.03
C ILE A 83 9.69 25.35 2.11
N ARG A 84 10.21 26.58 1.99
CA ARG A 84 11.42 26.86 1.22
C ARG A 84 12.61 26.07 1.75
N ASN A 85 12.81 26.10 3.06
CA ASN A 85 13.87 25.37 3.75
C ASN A 85 13.71 23.85 3.59
N ALA A 86 12.49 23.35 3.76
CA ALA A 86 12.19 21.93 3.57
C ALA A 86 12.44 21.46 2.12
N LYS A 87 12.06 22.26 1.13
CA LYS A 87 12.35 21.97 -0.30
C LYS A 87 13.86 21.96 -0.57
N ALA A 88 14.61 22.91 -0.02
CA ALA A 88 16.07 22.98 -0.14
C ALA A 88 16.74 21.76 0.50
N ASN A 89 16.37 21.43 1.72
CA ASN A 89 16.87 20.29 2.49
C ASN A 89 16.78 18.97 1.69
N ARG A 90 15.62 18.67 1.09
CA ARG A 90 15.46 17.44 0.29
C ARG A 90 16.30 17.45 -0.97
N ARG A 91 16.41 18.61 -1.66
CA ARG A 91 17.22 18.73 -2.88
C ARG A 91 18.70 18.55 -2.59
N GLU A 92 19.19 19.15 -1.51
CA GLU A 92 20.58 19.02 -1.08
C GLU A 92 20.93 17.59 -0.72
N TYR A 93 20.10 16.93 0.11
CA TYR A 93 20.31 15.53 0.46
C TYR A 93 20.26 14.62 -0.77
N ALA A 94 19.29 14.83 -1.66
CA ALA A 94 19.18 14.05 -2.89
C ALA A 94 20.39 14.24 -3.80
N LYS A 95 20.90 15.46 -3.92
CA LYS A 95 22.09 15.77 -4.72
C LYS A 95 23.34 15.05 -4.17
N LEU A 96 23.56 15.09 -2.86
CA LEU A 96 24.71 14.46 -2.20
C LEU A 96 24.69 12.93 -2.36
N ASN A 97 23.50 12.31 -2.34
CA ASN A 97 23.35 10.86 -2.34
C ASN A 97 23.00 10.24 -3.70
N GLY A 98 22.92 11.05 -4.78
CA GLY A 98 22.55 10.55 -6.09
C GLY A 98 21.07 10.17 -6.24
N TYR A 99 20.21 10.75 -5.40
CA TYR A 99 18.76 10.54 -5.39
C TYR A 99 18.02 11.54 -6.28
N LYS A 100 16.72 11.32 -6.44
CA LYS A 100 15.81 12.29 -7.06
C LYS A 100 14.77 12.76 -6.04
N VAL A 101 14.15 13.89 -6.36
CA VAL A 101 13.06 14.45 -5.57
C VAL A 101 11.80 14.58 -6.41
N HIS A 102 10.66 14.35 -5.80
CA HIS A 102 9.33 14.62 -6.32
C HIS A 102 8.56 15.47 -5.30
N LEU A 103 8.63 16.79 -5.50
CA LEU A 103 8.07 17.81 -4.61
C LEU A 103 6.85 18.40 -5.31
N VAL A 104 5.67 18.23 -4.73
CA VAL A 104 4.37 18.60 -5.34
C VAL A 104 3.54 19.40 -4.35
N SER A 105 2.54 20.12 -4.84
CA SER A 105 1.51 20.70 -3.99
C SER A 105 0.44 19.66 -3.67
N ALA A 106 -0.02 19.60 -2.43
CA ALA A 106 -1.12 18.72 -2.05
C ALA A 106 -2.42 19.09 -2.81
N SER A 107 -2.58 20.39 -3.16
CA SER A 107 -3.71 20.89 -3.95
C SER A 107 -3.71 20.45 -5.42
N ASP A 108 -2.61 19.88 -5.92
CA ASP A 108 -2.54 19.36 -7.29
C ASP A 108 -3.37 18.07 -7.47
N TYR A 109 -3.83 17.48 -6.37
CA TYR A 109 -4.58 16.22 -6.38
C TYR A 109 -6.05 16.45 -6.01
N ASP A 110 -6.94 15.90 -6.81
CA ASP A 110 -8.36 15.84 -6.48
C ASP A 110 -8.60 14.75 -5.42
N LEU A 111 -8.89 15.19 -4.21
CA LEU A 111 -9.15 14.31 -3.07
C LEU A 111 -10.64 14.10 -2.80
N ASN A 112 -11.54 14.64 -3.67
CA ASN A 112 -12.99 14.54 -3.52
C ASN A 112 -13.48 14.94 -2.11
N GLY A 113 -12.93 16.03 -1.56
CA GLY A 113 -13.29 16.55 -0.23
C GLY A 113 -12.64 15.83 0.95
N SER A 114 -11.81 14.81 0.71
CA SER A 114 -11.03 14.18 1.79
C SER A 114 -9.93 15.11 2.30
N PRO A 115 -9.47 14.96 3.56
CA PRO A 115 -8.37 15.75 4.12
C PRO A 115 -7.12 15.78 3.25
N LEU A 116 -6.39 16.90 3.23
CA LEU A 116 -5.17 17.07 2.41
C LEU A 116 -4.05 16.08 2.76
N SER A 117 -4.07 15.51 3.94
CA SER A 117 -3.15 14.45 4.35
C SER A 117 -3.17 13.22 3.43
N TRP A 118 -4.29 12.96 2.75
CA TRP A 118 -4.42 11.91 1.74
C TRP A 118 -3.55 12.14 0.50
N ALA A 119 -3.12 13.38 0.22
CA ALA A 119 -2.31 13.72 -0.96
C ALA A 119 -1.00 12.92 -1.05
N LYS A 120 -0.48 12.41 0.08
CA LYS A 120 0.72 11.56 0.11
C LYS A 120 0.58 10.32 -0.78
N VAL A 121 -0.60 9.73 -0.85
CA VAL A 121 -0.80 8.48 -1.60
C VAL A 121 -0.76 8.70 -3.11
N PRO A 122 -1.56 9.62 -3.71
CA PRO A 122 -1.43 9.91 -5.13
C PRO A 122 -0.08 10.55 -5.49
N ALA A 123 0.57 11.31 -4.58
CA ALA A 123 1.92 11.83 -4.80
C ALA A 123 2.95 10.69 -4.97
N MET A 124 2.84 9.63 -4.16
CA MET A 124 3.67 8.43 -4.30
C MET A 124 3.41 7.73 -5.64
N ARG A 125 2.15 7.53 -6.04
CA ARG A 125 1.79 6.93 -7.34
C ARG A 125 2.32 7.75 -8.51
N HIS A 126 2.20 9.09 -8.43
CA HIS A 126 2.73 10.00 -9.43
C HIS A 126 4.27 9.89 -9.52
N ALA A 127 4.97 9.87 -8.37
CA ALA A 127 6.42 9.66 -8.36
C ALA A 127 6.82 8.34 -9.00
N MET A 128 6.09 7.23 -8.73
CA MET A 128 6.35 5.92 -9.35
C MET A 128 6.16 5.94 -10.87
N ALA A 129 5.15 6.64 -11.36
CA ALA A 129 4.93 6.81 -12.80
C ALA A 129 6.06 7.64 -13.44
N LYS A 130 6.51 8.70 -12.76
CA LYS A 130 7.57 9.59 -13.25
C LYS A 130 8.97 8.95 -13.22
N TYR A 131 9.24 8.10 -12.23
CA TYR A 131 10.54 7.44 -12.04
C TYR A 131 10.38 5.91 -12.02
N PRO A 132 9.95 5.33 -13.14
CA PRO A 132 9.58 3.91 -13.21
C PRO A 132 10.71 2.94 -12.85
N ASN A 133 11.94 3.34 -12.99
CA ASN A 133 13.14 2.54 -12.76
C ASN A 133 13.74 2.72 -11.36
N ALA A 134 13.22 3.64 -10.54
CA ALA A 134 13.70 3.85 -9.19
C ALA A 134 13.50 2.58 -8.34
N LYS A 135 14.42 2.32 -7.41
CA LYS A 135 14.34 1.14 -6.53
C LYS A 135 13.40 1.36 -5.35
N PHE A 136 13.49 2.53 -4.72
CA PHE A 136 12.69 2.90 -3.55
C PHE A 136 12.09 4.28 -3.70
N PHE A 137 10.92 4.47 -3.07
CA PHE A 137 10.27 5.76 -2.90
C PHE A 137 10.14 6.04 -1.41
N TRP A 138 10.71 7.14 -0.97
CA TRP A 138 10.66 7.58 0.42
C TRP A 138 9.74 8.78 0.55
N TYR A 139 8.55 8.57 1.12
CA TYR A 139 7.69 9.68 1.51
C TYR A 139 8.20 10.32 2.78
N LEU A 140 8.28 11.62 2.78
CA LEU A 140 8.66 12.42 3.93
C LEU A 140 7.71 13.61 4.04
N ASP A 141 6.99 13.69 5.15
CA ASP A 141 6.05 14.79 5.39
C ASP A 141 6.73 16.15 5.31
N GLN A 142 5.96 17.17 4.91
CA GLN A 142 6.43 18.55 4.80
C GLN A 142 7.05 19.07 6.10
N ASN A 143 6.51 18.68 7.26
CA ASN A 143 6.93 19.10 8.59
C ASN A 143 8.12 18.29 9.12
N SER A 144 9.12 18.03 8.31
CA SER A 144 10.33 17.32 8.69
C SER A 144 11.58 17.87 7.99
N LEU A 145 12.75 17.63 8.57
CA LEU A 145 14.05 17.93 7.98
C LEU A 145 14.94 16.69 8.04
N ILE A 146 15.71 16.48 6.96
CA ILE A 146 16.79 15.49 6.94
C ILE A 146 18.00 16.16 7.57
N MET A 147 18.53 15.56 8.65
CA MET A 147 19.56 16.17 9.49
C MET A 147 20.95 15.62 9.22
N ASN A 148 21.06 14.38 8.80
CA ASN A 148 22.35 13.71 8.57
C ASN A 148 22.58 13.41 7.09
N PRO A 149 23.39 14.22 6.38
CA PRO A 149 23.67 14.04 4.96
C PRO A 149 24.54 12.84 4.65
N SER A 150 25.34 12.36 5.60
CA SER A 150 26.32 11.28 5.41
C SER A 150 25.69 9.89 5.41
N LEU A 151 24.49 9.75 5.97
CA LEU A 151 23.78 8.47 6.02
C LEU A 151 22.89 8.30 4.77
N LYS A 152 23.29 7.42 3.87
CA LYS A 152 22.48 7.01 2.71
C LYS A 152 21.34 6.11 3.15
N ILE A 153 20.10 6.49 2.89
CA ILE A 153 18.92 5.75 3.36
C ILE A 153 18.84 4.33 2.80
N ASP A 154 19.25 4.13 1.53
CA ASP A 154 19.27 2.83 0.87
C ASP A 154 20.28 1.86 1.48
N ASP A 155 21.43 2.34 1.93
CA ASP A 155 22.46 1.52 2.59
C ASP A 155 22.19 1.38 4.09
N TYR A 156 21.82 2.47 4.76
CA TYR A 156 21.69 2.54 6.21
C TYR A 156 20.44 1.83 6.73
N VAL A 157 19.33 1.90 5.99
CA VAL A 157 18.03 1.34 6.40
C VAL A 157 17.58 0.20 5.49
N LEU A 158 17.67 0.37 4.15
CA LEU A 158 16.92 -0.44 3.19
C LEU A 158 17.66 -1.64 2.62
N SER A 159 18.94 -1.82 2.95
CA SER A 159 19.61 -3.08 2.60
C SER A 159 18.96 -4.25 3.36
N ALA A 160 18.81 -5.41 2.72
CA ALA A 160 18.14 -6.57 3.31
C ALA A 160 18.67 -6.91 4.70
N ARG A 161 20.01 -6.91 4.85
CA ARG A 161 20.68 -7.17 6.12
C ARG A 161 20.32 -6.12 7.20
N LYS A 162 20.27 -4.84 6.83
CA LYS A 162 19.91 -3.77 7.78
C LYS A 162 18.45 -3.84 8.18
N LEU A 163 17.56 -4.12 7.23
CA LEU A 163 16.15 -4.34 7.52
C LEU A 163 15.95 -5.51 8.49
N GLU A 164 16.60 -6.65 8.26
CA GLU A 164 16.50 -7.81 9.15
C GLU A 164 17.00 -7.52 10.58
N THR A 165 18.01 -6.68 10.71
CA THR A 165 18.55 -6.26 12.02
C THR A 165 17.64 -5.26 12.72
N ASN A 166 17.05 -4.34 11.98
CA ASN A 166 16.34 -3.18 12.54
C ASN A 166 14.83 -3.40 12.65
N MET A 167 14.22 -4.28 11.83
CA MET A 167 12.77 -4.49 11.90
C MET A 167 12.37 -5.15 13.22
N ILE A 168 11.31 -4.62 13.81
CA ILE A 168 10.78 -5.11 15.07
C ILE A 168 9.80 -6.23 14.75
N LYS A 169 10.06 -7.42 15.28
CA LYS A 169 9.27 -8.64 15.09
C LYS A 169 8.31 -8.85 16.26
N ASP A 170 7.20 -9.54 15.99
CA ASP A 170 6.14 -9.82 16.98
C ASP A 170 5.58 -8.57 17.67
N LEU A 171 5.68 -7.42 17.02
CA LEU A 171 5.16 -6.14 17.51
C LEU A 171 3.68 -6.00 17.13
N PRO A 172 2.77 -5.66 18.08
CA PRO A 172 1.41 -5.26 17.75
C PRO A 172 1.40 -4.13 16.71
N VAL A 173 0.69 -4.31 15.59
CA VAL A 173 0.70 -3.32 14.50
C VAL A 173 -0.05 -2.05 14.85
N VAL A 174 -0.99 -2.12 15.80
CA VAL A 174 -1.66 -0.96 16.38
C VAL A 174 -1.57 -1.10 17.90
N PRO A 175 -0.76 -0.27 18.59
CA PRO A 175 -0.63 -0.32 20.04
C PRO A 175 -1.92 0.17 20.73
N PRO A 176 -2.16 -0.22 22.03
CA PRO A 176 -1.34 -1.21 22.74
C PRO A 176 -1.80 -2.66 22.51
N ASP A 177 -3.03 -2.88 21.99
CA ASP A 177 -3.77 -4.13 22.22
C ASP A 177 -4.06 -4.95 20.96
N SER A 178 -3.50 -4.60 19.81
CA SER A 178 -3.72 -5.39 18.59
C SER A 178 -3.19 -6.81 18.74
N ILE A 179 -4.06 -7.81 18.49
CA ILE A 179 -3.66 -9.21 18.38
C ILE A 179 -2.86 -9.49 17.10
N ILE A 180 -2.97 -8.60 16.12
CA ILE A 180 -2.23 -8.68 14.85
C ILE A 180 -0.85 -8.09 15.08
N LYS A 181 0.18 -8.88 14.76
CA LYS A 181 1.58 -8.54 14.99
C LYS A 181 2.39 -8.65 13.71
N THR A 182 3.51 -7.93 13.67
CA THR A 182 4.52 -8.10 12.62
C THR A 182 5.05 -9.53 12.61
N PHE A 183 5.36 -10.05 11.41
CA PHE A 183 5.77 -11.45 11.29
C PHE A 183 7.20 -11.67 11.80
N SER A 184 7.38 -12.70 12.63
CA SER A 184 8.69 -13.10 13.19
C SER A 184 9.64 -13.65 12.14
N HIS A 185 9.12 -14.27 11.08
CA HIS A 185 9.88 -14.92 10.02
C HIS A 185 10.16 -14.04 8.80
N LEU A 186 9.73 -12.77 8.81
CA LEU A 186 9.95 -11.84 7.70
C LEU A 186 11.46 -11.64 7.47
N LYS A 187 11.88 -11.71 6.19
CA LYS A 187 13.24 -11.43 5.76
C LYS A 187 13.33 -10.07 5.09
N GLY A 188 14.51 -9.45 5.14
CA GLY A 188 14.70 -8.11 4.56
C GLY A 188 14.41 -8.03 3.06
N ASP A 189 14.65 -9.10 2.30
CA ASP A 189 14.33 -9.16 0.88
C ASP A 189 12.82 -9.22 0.59
N ASP A 190 12.03 -9.73 1.52
CA ASP A 190 10.57 -9.81 1.40
C ASP A 190 9.88 -8.47 1.70
N VAL A 191 10.57 -7.55 2.37
CA VAL A 191 10.02 -6.25 2.77
C VAL A 191 9.81 -5.35 1.56
N SER A 192 8.60 -4.83 1.42
CA SER A 192 8.25 -3.84 0.40
C SER A 192 7.77 -2.52 0.98
N PHE A 193 7.41 -2.49 2.26
CA PHE A 193 6.92 -1.32 2.96
C PHE A 193 7.60 -1.17 4.32
N VAL A 194 8.21 -0.02 4.55
CA VAL A 194 8.92 0.30 5.80
C VAL A 194 8.33 1.55 6.41
N LEU A 195 7.92 1.48 7.65
CA LEU A 195 7.45 2.64 8.42
C LEU A 195 7.77 2.48 9.91
N THR A 196 7.32 3.43 10.70
CA THR A 196 7.54 3.48 12.16
C THR A 196 6.21 3.49 12.90
N GLN A 197 6.28 3.21 14.18
CA GLN A 197 5.19 3.45 15.14
C GLN A 197 5.59 4.53 16.12
N ASP A 198 4.59 5.24 16.62
CA ASP A 198 4.69 6.11 17.79
C ASP A 198 3.66 5.70 18.85
N LYS A 199 3.41 6.54 19.87
CA LYS A 199 2.44 6.26 20.93
C LYS A 199 0.99 6.25 20.45
N GLU A 200 0.73 6.77 19.27
CA GLU A 200 -0.60 6.92 18.68
C GLU A 200 -0.94 5.88 17.62
N GLY A 201 0.03 5.08 17.18
CA GLY A 201 -0.15 4.04 16.18
C GLY A 201 0.88 4.05 15.05
N LEU A 202 0.48 3.63 13.85
CA LEU A 202 1.34 3.64 12.67
C LEU A 202 1.57 5.08 12.19
N SER A 203 2.83 5.47 12.09
CA SER A 203 3.20 6.83 11.70
C SER A 203 3.47 6.95 10.21
N SER A 204 2.50 7.49 9.46
CA SER A 204 2.57 7.69 8.00
C SER A 204 3.33 8.95 7.57
N GLY A 205 4.00 9.64 8.49
CA GLY A 205 4.75 10.87 8.19
C GLY A 205 6.11 10.65 7.55
N SER A 206 6.69 9.46 7.75
CA SER A 206 7.87 8.99 7.03
C SER A 206 7.72 7.51 6.77
N PHE A 207 7.70 7.12 5.50
CA PHE A 207 7.64 5.71 5.10
C PHE A 207 8.34 5.47 3.78
N ILE A 208 8.75 4.23 3.54
CA ILE A 208 9.48 3.88 2.33
C ILE A 208 8.80 2.69 1.67
N ILE A 209 8.66 2.76 0.35
CA ILE A 209 8.07 1.70 -0.46
C ILE A 209 9.10 1.24 -1.48
N ARG A 210 9.30 -0.08 -1.60
CA ARG A 210 10.06 -0.69 -2.68
C ARG A 210 9.21 -0.70 -3.95
N ASN A 211 9.75 -0.21 -5.05
CA ASN A 211 9.06 -0.18 -6.34
C ASN A 211 8.67 -1.58 -6.83
N GLY A 212 7.52 -1.71 -7.45
CA GLY A 212 7.01 -2.94 -8.03
C GLY A 212 5.49 -3.02 -8.03
N ASP A 213 4.96 -4.08 -8.62
CA ASP A 213 3.53 -4.30 -8.78
C ASP A 213 2.80 -4.32 -7.42
N TRP A 214 3.46 -4.89 -6.39
CA TRP A 214 2.90 -4.88 -5.04
C TRP A 214 2.72 -3.46 -4.48
N ALA A 215 3.68 -2.57 -4.74
CA ALA A 215 3.61 -1.19 -4.28
C ALA A 215 2.47 -0.42 -4.95
N GLU A 216 2.25 -0.67 -6.23
CA GLU A 216 1.12 -0.10 -6.97
C GLU A 216 -0.21 -0.59 -6.40
N PHE A 217 -0.35 -1.90 -6.24
CA PHE A 217 -1.52 -2.51 -5.59
C PHE A 217 -1.78 -1.94 -4.18
N PHE A 218 -0.74 -1.84 -3.35
CA PHE A 218 -0.86 -1.31 -2.00
C PHE A 218 -1.34 0.13 -1.97
N LEU A 219 -0.74 1.01 -2.79
CA LEU A 219 -1.12 2.42 -2.85
C LEU A 219 -2.54 2.61 -3.40
N ASP A 220 -2.94 1.81 -4.38
CA ASP A 220 -4.29 1.83 -4.93
C ASP A 220 -5.31 1.34 -3.88
N THR A 221 -4.97 0.30 -3.11
CA THR A 221 -5.78 -0.17 -1.97
C THR A 221 -5.89 0.89 -0.89
N TRP A 222 -4.79 1.55 -0.55
CA TRP A 222 -4.80 2.60 0.49
C TRP A 222 -5.61 3.81 0.05
N PHE A 223 -5.59 4.17 -1.25
CA PHE A 223 -6.34 5.30 -1.79
C PHE A 223 -7.77 4.96 -2.25
N ASP A 224 -8.25 3.77 -1.93
CA ASP A 224 -9.60 3.34 -2.32
C ASP A 224 -10.65 4.34 -1.84
N PRO A 225 -11.63 4.72 -2.70
CA PRO A 225 -12.72 5.62 -2.34
C PRO A 225 -13.49 5.19 -1.07
N LEU A 226 -13.60 3.89 -0.82
CA LEU A 226 -14.27 3.37 0.37
C LEU A 226 -13.55 3.83 1.64
N TYR A 227 -12.21 3.64 1.73
CA TYR A 227 -11.43 4.08 2.90
C TYR A 227 -11.46 5.60 3.07
N ARG A 228 -11.43 6.35 1.99
CA ARG A 228 -11.52 7.81 2.04
C ARG A 228 -12.90 8.31 2.51
N SER A 229 -13.97 7.53 2.26
CA SER A 229 -15.35 7.86 2.67
C SER A 229 -15.64 7.58 4.15
N TYR A 230 -14.82 6.77 4.82
CA TYR A 230 -15.03 6.37 6.23
C TYR A 230 -14.74 7.47 7.23
N ASN A 231 -14.51 8.67 6.90
CA ASN A 231 -14.28 9.79 7.82
C ASN A 231 -13.50 9.41 9.11
N PHE A 232 -12.42 8.67 8.94
CA PHE A 232 -11.56 8.25 10.04
C PHE A 232 -10.99 9.48 10.75
N GLN A 233 -10.92 9.44 12.09
CA GLN A 233 -10.42 10.54 12.90
C GLN A 233 -9.01 11.00 12.51
N LYS A 234 -8.12 10.06 12.14
CA LYS A 234 -6.76 10.33 11.64
C LYS A 234 -6.65 10.07 10.13
N ALA A 235 -7.76 10.20 9.40
CA ALA A 235 -7.81 10.08 7.94
C ALA A 235 -7.01 8.88 7.40
N GLU A 236 -6.01 9.13 6.55
CA GLU A 236 -5.21 8.10 5.88
C GLU A 236 -4.40 7.23 6.85
N ALA A 237 -4.03 7.75 8.02
CA ALA A 237 -3.28 6.96 9.01
C ALA A 237 -4.15 5.85 9.63
N HIS A 238 -5.39 6.15 10.03
CA HIS A 238 -6.32 5.11 10.51
C HIS A 238 -6.75 4.15 9.40
N ALA A 239 -6.89 4.63 8.16
CA ALA A 239 -7.12 3.74 7.02
C ALA A 239 -5.96 2.76 6.84
N LEU A 240 -4.71 3.23 6.97
CA LEU A 240 -3.51 2.40 6.91
C LEU A 240 -3.51 1.34 8.02
N GLU A 241 -3.81 1.73 9.26
CA GLU A 241 -3.92 0.80 10.39
C GLU A 241 -4.97 -0.28 10.14
N HIS A 242 -6.12 0.10 9.62
CA HIS A 242 -7.17 -0.84 9.26
C HIS A 242 -6.68 -1.81 8.16
N ILE A 243 -6.09 -1.30 7.07
CA ILE A 243 -5.59 -2.10 5.96
C ILE A 243 -4.54 -3.10 6.44
N VAL A 244 -3.57 -2.67 7.24
CA VAL A 244 -2.49 -3.54 7.73
C VAL A 244 -3.04 -4.68 8.61
N GLN A 245 -4.07 -4.41 9.42
CA GLN A 245 -4.67 -5.42 10.28
C GLN A 245 -5.49 -6.46 9.49
N TRP A 246 -6.20 -6.04 8.43
CA TRP A 246 -7.17 -6.89 7.75
C TRP A 246 -6.66 -7.50 6.44
N HIS A 247 -5.49 -7.08 5.93
CA HIS A 247 -4.91 -7.62 4.71
C HIS A 247 -3.57 -8.32 4.98
N PRO A 248 -3.56 -9.63 5.21
CA PRO A 248 -2.33 -10.40 5.47
C PRO A 248 -1.28 -10.27 4.35
N THR A 249 -1.71 -10.08 3.10
CA THR A 249 -0.81 -9.84 1.95
C THR A 249 -0.07 -8.49 2.04
N ILE A 250 -0.64 -7.52 2.75
CA ILE A 250 0.01 -6.23 3.02
C ILE A 250 0.91 -6.37 4.26
N LEU A 251 0.40 -6.95 5.33
CA LEU A 251 1.17 -7.21 6.54
C LEU A 251 2.43 -8.05 6.27
N SER A 252 2.37 -9.03 5.36
CA SER A 252 3.51 -9.88 4.98
C SER A 252 4.64 -9.15 4.26
N LYS A 253 4.46 -7.89 3.90
CA LYS A 253 5.47 -7.04 3.25
C LYS A 253 5.87 -5.84 4.08
N LEU A 254 5.32 -5.73 5.29
CA LEU A 254 5.52 -4.61 6.20
C LEU A 254 6.67 -4.88 7.17
N ALA A 255 7.61 -3.95 7.25
CA ALA A 255 8.57 -3.85 8.35
C ALA A 255 8.32 -2.58 9.17
N ILE A 256 8.11 -2.74 10.47
CA ILE A 256 8.14 -1.63 11.42
C ILE A 256 9.56 -1.54 11.95
N VAL A 257 10.15 -0.36 11.84
CA VAL A 257 11.52 -0.09 12.32
C VAL A 257 11.50 0.88 13.50
N PRO A 258 12.55 0.94 14.34
CA PRO A 258 12.66 1.93 15.41
C PRO A 258 12.43 3.34 14.88
N GLN A 259 11.62 4.13 15.60
CA GLN A 259 11.15 5.43 15.12
C GLN A 259 12.30 6.37 14.76
N ARG A 260 13.37 6.39 15.55
CA ARG A 260 14.54 7.26 15.32
C ARG A 260 15.29 7.00 14.01
N LEU A 261 15.12 5.82 13.39
CA LEU A 261 15.80 5.54 12.12
C LEU A 261 15.35 6.44 10.96
N ILE A 262 14.05 6.78 10.89
CA ILE A 262 13.50 7.53 9.74
C ILE A 262 12.47 8.59 10.12
N ASN A 263 12.11 8.73 11.41
CA ASN A 263 10.98 9.56 11.84
C ASN A 263 11.09 10.04 13.31
N ALA A 264 12.28 10.44 13.76
CA ALA A 264 12.45 11.01 15.10
C ALA A 264 11.66 12.32 15.25
N TYR A 265 11.16 12.63 16.45
CA TYR A 265 10.36 13.82 16.69
C TYR A 265 11.19 14.92 17.36
N SER A 266 10.83 16.18 17.15
CA SER A 266 11.44 17.34 17.80
C SER A 266 11.28 17.32 19.33
N ASN A 267 10.27 16.58 19.83
CA ASN A 267 9.97 16.41 21.26
C ASN A 267 9.50 14.97 21.54
N ASN A 268 9.39 14.61 22.82
CA ASN A 268 9.03 13.25 23.28
C ASN A 268 7.54 13.07 23.65
N LYS A 269 6.68 14.01 23.31
CA LYS A 269 5.26 13.97 23.71
C LYS A 269 4.57 12.71 23.19
N VAL A 270 4.67 12.47 21.88
CA VAL A 270 3.95 11.38 21.19
C VAL A 270 4.88 10.31 20.63
N GLY A 271 6.18 10.45 20.68
CA GLY A 271 7.12 9.47 20.15
C GLY A 271 8.56 9.68 20.58
N ALA A 272 9.48 9.01 19.89
CA ALA A 272 10.91 9.07 20.19
C ALA A 272 11.51 10.41 19.76
N GLN A 273 12.17 11.08 20.72
CA GLN A 273 12.82 12.36 20.46
C GLN A 273 14.08 12.20 19.63
N TYR A 274 14.33 13.16 18.74
CA TYR A 274 15.52 13.29 17.94
C TYR A 274 16.78 13.43 18.83
N GLU A 275 17.79 12.66 18.48
CA GLU A 275 19.14 12.77 19.02
C GLU A 275 20.12 13.11 17.88
N ASP A 276 21.24 13.71 18.23
CA ASP A 276 22.27 14.07 17.24
C ASP A 276 22.73 12.79 16.50
N ASN A 277 22.85 12.89 15.18
CA ASN A 277 23.11 11.84 14.19
C ASN A 277 21.89 11.06 13.72
N ASP A 278 20.68 11.26 14.23
CA ASP A 278 19.49 10.71 13.59
C ASP A 278 19.31 11.30 12.17
N ILE A 279 18.77 10.49 11.26
CA ILE A 279 18.60 10.91 9.86
C ILE A 279 17.57 12.04 9.70
N VAL A 280 16.43 11.95 10.41
CA VAL A 280 15.29 12.84 10.25
C VAL A 280 14.84 13.39 11.59
N VAL A 281 14.47 14.67 11.61
CA VAL A 281 13.63 15.25 12.64
C VAL A 281 12.29 15.66 12.06
N ARG A 282 11.20 15.28 12.71
CA ARG A 282 9.83 15.67 12.38
C ARG A 282 9.24 16.56 13.47
N PHE A 283 8.41 17.49 13.06
CA PHE A 283 7.75 18.48 13.92
C PHE A 283 6.25 18.14 14.03
N PRO A 284 5.84 17.28 14.98
CA PRO A 284 4.49 16.72 15.02
C PRO A 284 3.40 17.78 15.28
N GLY A 285 3.71 18.80 16.06
CA GLY A 285 2.75 19.84 16.42
C GLY A 285 2.60 20.98 15.42
N CYS A 286 3.43 21.00 14.40
CA CYS A 286 3.59 22.18 13.56
C CYS A 286 2.37 22.48 12.63
N ALA A 287 1.46 21.55 12.45
CA ALA A 287 0.26 21.75 11.66
C ALA A 287 -1.04 21.81 12.48
N ASN A 288 -0.94 21.71 13.81
CA ASN A 288 -2.10 21.69 14.69
C ASN A 288 -2.47 23.10 15.16
N PRO A 289 -3.76 23.48 15.12
CA PRO A 289 -4.20 24.77 15.66
C PRO A 289 -3.83 24.93 17.15
N GLY A 290 -3.20 26.04 17.50
CA GLY A 290 -2.79 26.35 18.89
C GLY A 290 -1.47 25.76 19.35
N GLU A 291 -0.77 25.01 18.48
CA GLU A 291 0.61 24.55 18.73
C GLU A 291 1.65 25.48 18.07
N LEU A 292 2.93 25.26 18.38
CA LEU A 292 4.04 26.01 17.78
C LEU A 292 4.00 25.84 16.25
N GLN A 293 4.12 26.96 15.53
CA GLN A 293 4.22 26.92 14.09
C GLN A 293 5.52 26.21 13.66
N CYS A 294 5.54 25.62 12.47
CA CYS A 294 6.69 24.90 11.95
C CYS A 294 7.99 25.71 12.00
N GLU A 295 7.90 27.00 11.73
CA GLU A 295 9.05 27.92 11.78
C GLU A 295 9.64 28.04 13.19
N GLU A 296 8.81 28.17 14.20
CA GLU A 296 9.23 28.25 15.60
C GLU A 296 9.82 26.93 16.09
N GLU A 297 9.11 25.81 15.85
CA GLU A 297 9.56 24.49 16.30
C GLU A 297 10.86 24.06 15.61
N SER A 298 11.04 24.40 14.33
CA SER A 298 12.23 24.05 13.57
C SER A 298 13.43 24.96 13.83
N LYS A 299 13.24 26.13 14.41
CA LYS A 299 14.25 27.19 14.57
C LYS A 299 15.58 26.68 15.14
N ARG A 300 15.54 25.79 16.13
CA ARG A 300 16.74 25.20 16.74
C ARG A 300 17.44 24.15 15.87
N PHE A 301 16.75 23.60 14.86
CA PHE A 301 17.27 22.55 13.99
C PHE A 301 17.85 23.09 12.68
N LEU A 302 17.39 24.25 12.21
CA LEU A 302 17.85 24.86 10.97
C LEU A 302 19.37 25.10 10.94
N PRO A 303 20.00 25.70 11.97
CA PRO A 303 21.45 25.90 11.99
C PRO A 303 22.22 24.57 12.00
N LYS A 304 21.73 23.56 12.72
CA LYS A 304 22.36 22.23 12.78
C LYS A 304 22.33 21.56 11.39
N TRP A 305 21.19 21.59 10.73
CA TRP A 305 21.05 21.09 9.35
C TRP A 305 22.02 21.81 8.40
N GLN A 306 21.99 23.15 8.37
CA GLN A 306 22.83 23.93 7.47
C GLN A 306 24.32 23.64 7.70
N GLN A 307 24.74 23.51 8.96
CA GLN A 307 26.13 23.17 9.30
C GLN A 307 26.52 21.77 8.84
N ALA A 308 25.64 20.76 9.09
CA ALA A 308 25.89 19.39 8.70
C ALA A 308 26.06 19.26 7.17
N PHE A 309 25.24 19.97 6.39
CA PHE A 309 25.28 19.91 4.93
C PHE A 309 26.40 20.71 4.28
N LYS A 310 26.93 21.73 4.98
CA LYS A 310 28.15 22.45 4.53
C LYS A 310 29.41 21.59 4.65
N ASN A 311 29.40 20.66 5.60
CA ASN A 311 30.55 19.81 5.92
C ASN A 311 30.52 18.47 5.18
N ALA A 312 29.48 18.19 4.39
CA ALA A 312 29.29 16.95 3.62
C ALA A 312 29.67 17.15 2.14
#